data_833101c7c3cd956694180a7f1fb2a5f8
#
_entry.id   833101c7c3cd956694180a7f1fb2a5f8
#
_cell.length_a   1.000
_cell.length_b   1.000
_cell.length_c   1.000
_cell.angle_alpha   90.00
_cell.angle_beta   90.00
_cell.angle_gamma   90.00
#
_symmetry.space_group_name_H-M   'P 1'
#
loop_
_entity.id
_entity.type
_entity.pdbx_description
1 polymer ?
#
loop_
_entity_poly.entity_id
_entity_poly.type
_entity_poly.pdbx_seq_one_letter_code
_entity_poly.pdbx_strand_id
1 'polypeptide(L)'
;MSAPHALGPMPSDRRMRTVDELVVRAPLETIFALAADVLQWPLHLAHYRFVRFHERRSDGGGTVEMSANRPFGAVNWPTFWTSLMSIAPPGSISMPSIRFRHVRGVTTGMDVEWTFEHAADGTLVRIVHVWNGPPWPLIGDVAARGVIGPVFVHGIAQRTLAGLARAAERLTDEGSRGEVASG
;
A
#
# COMPACT_ATOMS: atom_id res chain seq x y z
N MET A 1 -24.31 2.58 -10.97
CA MET A 1 -23.74 1.31 -11.47
C MET A 1 -22.31 1.24 -10.97
N SER A 2 -22.00 0.33 -10.04
CA SER A 2 -20.62 0.13 -9.59
C SER A 2 -19.77 -0.29 -10.77
N ALA A 3 -18.58 0.31 -10.92
CA ALA A 3 -17.63 -0.12 -11.94
C ALA A 3 -17.36 -1.62 -11.79
N PRO A 4 -17.27 -2.39 -12.88
CA PRO A 4 -17.18 -3.85 -12.85
C PRO A 4 -15.94 -4.41 -12.15
N HIS A 5 -15.10 -3.54 -11.59
CA HIS A 5 -13.84 -3.90 -10.92
C HIS A 5 -13.69 -3.29 -9.51
N ALA A 6 -14.76 -2.70 -8.94
CA ALA A 6 -14.72 -2.24 -7.56
C ALA A 6 -14.58 -3.44 -6.61
N LEU A 7 -13.59 -3.39 -5.71
CA LEU A 7 -13.31 -4.49 -4.76
C LEU A 7 -14.36 -4.60 -3.64
N GLY A 8 -15.40 -3.75 -3.68
CA GLY A 8 -16.40 -3.66 -2.65
C GLY A 8 -15.86 -3.06 -1.34
N PRO A 9 -16.63 -3.04 -0.25
CA PRO A 9 -16.16 -2.55 1.04
C PRO A 9 -15.07 -3.45 1.64
N MET A 10 -14.29 -2.90 2.59
CA MET A 10 -13.34 -3.70 3.35
C MET A 10 -14.09 -4.76 4.16
N PRO A 11 -13.64 -6.04 4.14
CA PRO A 11 -14.21 -7.07 4.98
C PRO A 11 -14.07 -6.70 6.46
N SER A 12 -15.14 -6.85 7.24
CA SER A 12 -15.14 -6.57 8.68
C SER A 12 -15.00 -7.84 9.55
N ASP A 13 -15.12 -9.01 8.93
CA ASP A 13 -15.17 -10.33 9.59
C ASP A 13 -13.82 -11.05 9.64
N ARG A 14 -12.72 -10.37 9.30
CA ARG A 14 -11.39 -10.97 9.27
C ARG A 14 -10.76 -11.09 10.66
N ARG A 15 -10.08 -12.20 10.92
CA ARG A 15 -9.45 -12.52 12.21
C ARG A 15 -8.27 -11.63 12.57
N MET A 16 -7.55 -11.14 11.57
CA MET A 16 -6.43 -10.23 11.72
C MET A 16 -6.78 -8.88 11.09
N ARG A 17 -6.49 -7.82 11.84
CA ARG A 17 -6.54 -6.44 11.35
C ARG A 17 -5.32 -5.70 11.89
N THR A 18 -4.55 -5.09 10.99
CA THR A 18 -3.48 -4.15 11.34
C THR A 18 -3.81 -2.78 10.79
N VAL A 19 -3.33 -1.75 11.47
CA VAL A 19 -3.46 -0.34 11.05
C VAL A 19 -2.10 0.30 11.22
N ASP A 20 -1.63 0.93 10.15
CA ASP A 20 -0.41 1.73 10.10
C ASP A 20 -0.77 3.14 9.67
N GLU A 21 -0.35 4.14 10.42
CA GLU A 21 -0.67 5.55 10.16
C GLU A 21 0.57 6.41 10.21
N LEU A 22 0.59 7.44 9.38
CA LEU A 22 1.64 8.47 9.39
C LEU A 22 1.07 9.79 8.84
N VAL A 23 1.38 10.90 9.51
CA VAL A 23 1.20 12.23 8.92
C VAL A 23 2.42 12.55 8.07
N VAL A 24 2.19 12.72 6.77
CA VAL A 24 3.19 13.03 5.76
C VAL A 24 3.15 14.53 5.50
N ARG A 25 4.28 15.23 5.63
CA ARG A 25 4.38 16.70 5.38
C ARG A 25 4.45 17.00 3.89
N ALA A 26 3.40 16.61 3.18
CA ALA A 26 3.23 16.85 1.76
C ALA A 26 1.74 17.03 1.44
N PRO A 27 1.40 17.71 0.34
CA PRO A 27 0.04 17.79 -0.18
C PRO A 27 -0.53 16.40 -0.44
N LEU A 28 -1.85 16.26 -0.27
CA LEU A 28 -2.56 14.99 -0.45
C LEU A 28 -2.34 14.44 -1.85
N GLU A 29 -2.41 15.27 -2.86
CA GLU A 29 -2.23 14.91 -4.26
C GLU A 29 -0.84 14.31 -4.51
N THR A 30 0.20 14.88 -3.87
CA THR A 30 1.59 14.44 -4.02
C THR A 30 1.79 13.02 -3.46
N ILE A 31 1.40 12.80 -2.21
CA ILE A 31 1.56 11.47 -1.59
C ILE A 31 0.63 10.44 -2.22
N PHE A 32 -0.58 10.84 -2.63
CA PHE A 32 -1.51 9.96 -3.33
C PHE A 32 -0.94 9.51 -4.67
N ALA A 33 -0.39 10.43 -5.48
CA ALA A 33 0.20 10.12 -6.78
C ALA A 33 1.35 9.11 -6.64
N LEU A 34 2.26 9.30 -5.66
CA LEU A 34 3.35 8.36 -5.38
C LEU A 34 2.84 6.99 -4.93
N ALA A 35 1.80 6.95 -4.10
CA ALA A 35 1.21 5.70 -3.64
C ALA A 35 0.44 4.96 -4.75
N ALA A 36 -0.22 5.70 -5.65
CA ALA A 36 -0.96 5.13 -6.77
C ALA A 36 -0.07 4.63 -7.91
N ASP A 37 1.08 5.25 -8.13
CA ASP A 37 2.04 4.81 -9.16
C ASP A 37 2.95 3.69 -8.62
N VAL A 38 2.36 2.53 -8.44
CA VAL A 38 3.06 1.36 -7.89
C VAL A 38 4.24 0.89 -8.75
N LEU A 39 4.28 1.24 -10.04
CA LEU A 39 5.41 0.91 -10.92
C LEU A 39 6.70 1.61 -10.49
N GLN A 40 6.60 2.78 -9.87
CA GLN A 40 7.74 3.55 -9.37
C GLN A 40 8.18 3.11 -7.96
N TRP A 41 7.42 2.26 -7.29
CA TRP A 41 7.77 1.82 -5.93
C TRP A 41 9.19 1.25 -5.80
N PRO A 42 9.72 0.44 -6.73
CA PRO A 42 11.11 -0.02 -6.63
C PRO A 42 12.16 1.09 -6.63
N LEU A 43 11.86 2.27 -7.19
CA LEU A 43 12.78 3.42 -7.19
C LEU A 43 12.78 4.16 -5.84
N HIS A 44 11.65 4.15 -5.14
CA HIS A 44 11.48 4.83 -3.85
C HIS A 44 11.68 3.90 -2.65
N LEU A 45 11.49 2.60 -2.84
CA LEU A 45 11.37 1.58 -1.81
C LEU A 45 12.37 0.45 -2.06
N ALA A 46 13.55 0.54 -1.49
CA ALA A 46 14.66 -0.40 -1.72
C ALA A 46 14.33 -1.87 -1.38
N HIS A 47 13.25 -2.12 -0.62
CA HIS A 47 12.81 -3.47 -0.32
C HIS A 47 11.91 -4.07 -1.42
N TYR A 48 11.36 -3.27 -2.34
CA TYR A 48 10.68 -3.78 -3.53
C TYR A 48 11.69 -4.17 -4.60
N ARG A 49 11.54 -5.36 -5.17
CA ARG A 49 12.38 -5.89 -6.24
C ARG A 49 11.85 -5.52 -7.61
N PHE A 50 10.55 -5.67 -7.77
CA PHE A 50 9.83 -5.23 -8.96
C PHE A 50 8.33 -5.11 -8.68
N VAL A 51 7.68 -4.32 -9.52
CA VAL A 51 6.22 -4.25 -9.67
C VAL A 51 5.90 -4.29 -11.15
N ARG A 52 4.93 -5.10 -11.54
CA ARG A 52 4.47 -5.18 -12.94
C ARG A 52 2.97 -5.42 -13.02
N PHE A 53 2.30 -4.79 -13.97
CA PHE A 53 0.92 -5.10 -14.29
C PHE A 53 0.84 -6.28 -15.25
N HIS A 54 -0.04 -7.23 -14.96
CA HIS A 54 -0.51 -8.22 -15.92
C HIS A 54 -1.63 -7.62 -16.78
N GLU A 55 -2.47 -6.79 -16.17
CA GLU A 55 -3.53 -6.03 -16.79
C GLU A 55 -3.61 -4.67 -16.11
N ARG A 56 -3.54 -3.58 -16.87
CA ARG A 56 -3.71 -2.22 -16.37
C ARG A 56 -4.95 -1.61 -16.98
N ARG A 57 -5.82 -1.07 -16.14
CA ARG A 57 -7.05 -0.39 -16.56
C ARG A 57 -6.82 1.10 -16.74
N SER A 58 -7.75 1.76 -17.44
CA SER A 58 -7.71 3.21 -17.66
C SER A 58 -7.86 4.03 -16.38
N ASP A 59 -8.44 3.47 -15.32
CA ASP A 59 -8.55 4.07 -14.00
C ASP A 59 -7.25 3.99 -13.15
N GLY A 60 -6.18 3.45 -13.75
CA GLY A 60 -4.89 3.24 -13.08
C GLY A 60 -4.80 1.94 -12.26
N GLY A 61 -5.93 1.30 -11.95
CA GLY A 61 -5.97 0.01 -11.29
C GLY A 61 -5.67 -1.17 -12.22
N GLY A 62 -5.90 -2.39 -11.77
CA GLY A 62 -5.68 -3.59 -12.58
C GLY A 62 -5.24 -4.80 -11.78
N THR A 63 -4.62 -5.75 -12.47
CA THR A 63 -3.98 -6.92 -11.87
C THR A 63 -2.48 -6.67 -11.82
N VAL A 64 -1.93 -6.51 -10.61
CA VAL A 64 -0.54 -6.16 -10.37
C VAL A 64 0.18 -7.27 -9.63
N GLU A 65 1.37 -7.64 -10.11
CA GLU A 65 2.29 -8.54 -9.42
C GLU A 65 3.42 -7.74 -8.79
N MET A 66 3.73 -8.08 -7.56
CA MET A 66 4.75 -7.41 -6.75
C MET A 66 5.71 -8.42 -6.15
N SER A 67 6.96 -8.02 -6.01
CA SER A 67 7.98 -8.77 -5.28
C SER A 67 8.74 -7.83 -4.35
N ALA A 68 8.88 -8.25 -3.10
CA ALA A 68 9.65 -7.52 -2.10
C ALA A 68 10.53 -8.46 -1.28
N ASN A 69 11.68 -7.96 -0.88
CA ASN A 69 12.56 -8.62 0.07
C ASN A 69 12.01 -8.42 1.48
N ARG A 70 11.87 -9.50 2.20
CA ARG A 70 11.44 -9.49 3.59
C ARG A 70 12.59 -9.88 4.50
N PRO A 71 12.96 -9.06 5.48
CA PRO A 71 13.95 -9.44 6.46
C PRO A 71 13.40 -10.57 7.32
N PHE A 72 14.09 -11.69 7.37
CA PHE A 72 13.85 -12.79 8.29
C PHE A 72 15.16 -13.04 9.06
N GLY A 73 15.31 -12.42 10.22
CA GLY A 73 16.57 -12.39 10.93
C GLY A 73 17.67 -11.72 10.09
N ALA A 74 18.77 -12.42 9.83
CA ALA A 74 19.89 -11.97 8.99
C ALA A 74 19.69 -12.20 7.48
N VAL A 75 18.59 -12.83 7.06
CA VAL A 75 18.34 -13.23 5.66
C VAL A 75 17.21 -12.41 5.06
N ASN A 76 17.44 -11.86 3.86
CA ASN A 76 16.39 -11.25 3.05
C ASN A 76 15.70 -12.31 2.21
N TRP A 77 14.43 -12.63 2.53
CA TRP A 77 13.65 -13.62 1.79
C TRP A 77 12.79 -12.93 0.71
N PRO A 78 12.94 -13.26 -0.56
CA PRO A 78 12.10 -12.70 -1.61
C PRO A 78 10.68 -13.29 -1.52
N THR A 79 9.68 -12.41 -1.49
CA THR A 79 8.27 -12.81 -1.52
C THR A 79 7.60 -12.24 -2.74
N PHE A 80 6.57 -12.96 -3.22
CA PHE A 80 5.80 -12.63 -4.41
C PHE A 80 4.32 -12.68 -4.08
N TRP A 81 3.55 -11.74 -4.61
CA TRP A 81 2.10 -11.79 -4.56
C TRP A 81 1.50 -11.08 -5.78
N THR A 82 0.30 -11.46 -6.14
CA THR A 82 -0.51 -10.78 -7.17
C THR A 82 -1.75 -10.22 -6.51
N SER A 83 -2.09 -8.99 -6.86
CA SER A 83 -3.24 -8.27 -6.32
C SER A 83 -4.14 -7.74 -7.41
N LEU A 84 -5.44 -7.72 -7.16
CA LEU A 84 -6.35 -6.82 -7.83
C LEU A 84 -6.20 -5.46 -7.16
N MET A 85 -5.99 -4.41 -7.96
CA MET A 85 -5.83 -3.03 -7.51
C MET A 85 -6.98 -2.17 -8.01
N SER A 86 -7.51 -1.33 -7.12
CA SER A 86 -8.56 -0.33 -7.41
C SER A 86 -8.16 1.01 -6.82
N ILE A 87 -8.43 2.09 -7.53
CA ILE A 87 -8.06 3.45 -7.16
C ILE A 87 -9.31 4.34 -7.14
N ALA A 88 -9.48 5.10 -6.06
CA ALA A 88 -10.40 6.21 -5.96
C ALA A 88 -9.57 7.50 -5.78
N PRO A 89 -9.39 8.31 -6.85
CA PRO A 89 -8.52 9.48 -6.81
C PRO A 89 -9.13 10.63 -5.99
N PRO A 90 -8.31 11.62 -5.56
CA PRO A 90 -8.79 12.87 -5.02
C PRO A 90 -9.81 13.54 -5.95
N GLY A 91 -10.84 14.18 -5.37
CA GLY A 91 -11.93 14.78 -6.14
C GLY A 91 -13.03 13.80 -6.55
N SER A 92 -12.91 12.50 -6.28
CA SER A 92 -14.02 11.55 -6.40
C SER A 92 -15.06 11.76 -5.28
N ILE A 93 -16.27 11.20 -5.46
CA ILE A 93 -17.35 11.29 -4.46
C ILE A 93 -16.94 10.60 -3.14
N SER A 94 -16.07 9.59 -3.23
CA SER A 94 -15.55 8.86 -2.07
C SER A 94 -14.22 9.43 -1.58
N MET A 95 -13.87 9.12 -0.33
CA MET A 95 -12.54 9.42 0.21
C MET A 95 -11.44 8.85 -0.70
N PRO A 96 -10.38 9.62 -0.99
CA PRO A 96 -9.24 9.13 -1.77
C PRO A 96 -8.69 7.84 -1.18
N SER A 97 -8.63 6.80 -2.00
CA SER A 97 -8.19 5.49 -1.51
C SER A 97 -7.55 4.63 -2.60
N ILE A 98 -6.69 3.73 -2.17
CA ILE A 98 -6.10 2.69 -3.01
C ILE A 98 -6.35 1.35 -2.32
N ARG A 99 -6.96 0.43 -3.05
CA ARG A 99 -7.34 -0.88 -2.53
C ARG A 99 -6.58 -1.98 -3.27
N PHE A 100 -6.13 -2.97 -2.49
CA PHE A 100 -5.54 -4.20 -3.03
C PHE A 100 -6.26 -5.39 -2.42
N ARG A 101 -6.53 -6.41 -3.26
CA ARG A 101 -6.92 -7.75 -2.82
C ARG A 101 -5.90 -8.75 -3.34
N HIS A 102 -5.20 -9.40 -2.44
CA HIS A 102 -4.19 -10.39 -2.81
C HIS A 102 -4.88 -11.66 -3.29
N VAL A 103 -4.67 -12.02 -4.55
CA VAL A 103 -5.29 -13.17 -5.21
C VAL A 103 -4.33 -14.34 -5.40
N ARG A 104 -3.02 -14.09 -5.30
CA ARG A 104 -1.96 -15.12 -5.38
C ARG A 104 -0.82 -14.77 -4.44
N GLY A 105 -0.04 -15.81 -4.06
CA GLY A 105 1.15 -15.70 -3.21
C GLY A 105 0.86 -15.99 -1.74
N VAL A 106 1.85 -15.75 -0.88
CA VAL A 106 1.81 -16.11 0.55
C VAL A 106 0.73 -15.37 1.34
N THR A 107 0.28 -14.23 0.84
CA THR A 107 -0.74 -13.38 1.47
C THR A 107 -2.10 -13.46 0.75
N THR A 108 -2.35 -14.52 0.00
CA THR A 108 -3.64 -14.73 -0.68
C THR A 108 -4.82 -14.57 0.29
N GLY A 109 -5.84 -13.83 -0.14
CA GLY A 109 -7.04 -13.52 0.67
C GLY A 109 -6.89 -12.31 1.59
N MET A 110 -5.75 -11.63 1.59
CA MET A 110 -5.56 -10.36 2.31
C MET A 110 -6.17 -9.21 1.52
N ASP A 111 -6.96 -8.39 2.18
CA ASP A 111 -7.41 -7.09 1.69
C ASP A 111 -6.60 -5.97 2.35
N VAL A 112 -6.19 -5.00 1.56
CA VAL A 112 -5.41 -3.83 1.97
C VAL A 112 -6.11 -2.57 1.49
N GLU A 113 -6.22 -1.57 2.34
CA GLU A 113 -6.76 -0.26 2.01
C GLU A 113 -5.84 0.85 2.49
N TRP A 114 -5.53 1.75 1.58
CA TRP A 114 -4.87 3.01 1.86
C TRP A 114 -5.89 4.12 1.79
N THR A 115 -5.96 4.97 2.80
CA THR A 115 -6.80 6.18 2.82
C THR A 115 -5.93 7.41 3.05
N PHE A 116 -6.37 8.53 2.50
CA PHE A 116 -5.65 9.80 2.52
C PHE A 116 -6.60 10.91 2.99
N GLU A 117 -6.24 11.57 4.07
CA GLU A 117 -7.05 12.63 4.69
C GLU A 117 -6.18 13.87 4.93
N HIS A 118 -6.75 15.07 4.73
CA HIS A 118 -6.05 16.29 5.10
C HIS A 118 -5.81 16.34 6.60
N ALA A 119 -4.61 16.73 7.00
CA ALA A 119 -4.20 16.96 8.38
C ALA A 119 -3.64 18.38 8.53
N ALA A 120 -3.51 18.87 9.75
CA ALA A 120 -3.02 20.23 10.01
C ALA A 120 -1.64 20.50 9.38
N ASP A 121 -0.74 19.50 9.43
CA ASP A 121 0.65 19.62 8.96
C ASP A 121 0.91 18.78 7.68
N GLY A 122 -0.11 18.51 6.86
CA GLY A 122 0.04 17.76 5.63
C GLY A 122 -1.08 16.75 5.39
N THR A 123 -0.75 15.48 5.19
CA THR A 123 -1.70 14.41 4.85
C THR A 123 -1.56 13.25 5.81
N LEU A 124 -2.64 12.87 6.48
CA LEU A 124 -2.73 11.60 7.21
C LEU A 124 -2.92 10.46 6.20
N VAL A 125 -1.97 9.56 6.16
CA VAL A 125 -2.04 8.32 5.38
C VAL A 125 -2.24 7.16 6.33
N ARG A 126 -3.28 6.36 6.08
CA ARG A 126 -3.61 5.17 6.86
C ARG A 126 -3.61 3.96 5.97
N ILE A 127 -2.96 2.89 6.40
CA ILE A 127 -2.96 1.58 5.73
C ILE A 127 -3.64 0.58 6.66
N VAL A 128 -4.70 -0.03 6.17
CA VAL A 128 -5.42 -1.09 6.88
C VAL A 128 -5.22 -2.41 6.14
N HIS A 129 -4.78 -3.44 6.85
CA HIS A 129 -4.75 -4.81 6.34
C HIS A 129 -5.76 -5.64 7.11
N VAL A 130 -6.53 -6.46 6.40
CA VAL A 130 -7.42 -7.46 7.00
C VAL A 130 -7.22 -8.80 6.33
N TRP A 131 -7.14 -9.87 7.15
CA TRP A 131 -6.79 -11.20 6.66
C TRP A 131 -7.22 -12.31 7.61
N ASN A 132 -7.46 -13.51 7.09
CA ASN A 132 -7.73 -14.70 7.91
C ASN A 132 -6.50 -15.59 8.13
N GLY A 133 -5.34 -15.20 7.58
CA GLY A 133 -4.14 -16.02 7.54
C GLY A 133 -4.01 -16.84 6.26
N PRO A 134 -2.85 -17.48 6.03
CA PRO A 134 -2.64 -18.35 4.89
C PRO A 134 -3.57 -19.58 4.97
N PRO A 135 -4.06 -20.09 3.83
CA PRO A 135 -4.95 -21.26 3.79
C PRO A 135 -4.20 -22.59 4.02
N TRP A 136 -3.22 -22.62 4.91
CA TRP A 136 -2.42 -23.80 5.20
C TRP A 136 -3.06 -24.61 6.32
N PRO A 137 -3.38 -25.89 6.09
CA PRO A 137 -3.92 -26.75 7.14
C PRO A 137 -2.88 -26.93 8.25
N LEU A 138 -3.31 -26.87 9.50
CA LEU A 138 -2.55 -27.12 10.74
C LEU A 138 -1.56 -26.02 11.22
N ILE A 139 -1.03 -25.18 10.37
CA ILE A 139 -0.04 -24.15 10.74
C ILE A 139 -0.61 -22.75 10.61
N GLY A 140 -1.67 -22.57 9.80
CA GLY A 140 -2.20 -21.27 9.41
C GLY A 140 -2.63 -20.37 10.56
N ASP A 141 -3.24 -20.91 11.57
CA ASP A 141 -3.84 -20.12 12.68
C ASP A 141 -2.77 -19.61 13.66
N VAL A 142 -1.80 -20.42 14.00
CA VAL A 142 -0.72 -20.07 14.96
C VAL A 142 0.31 -19.16 14.29
N ALA A 143 0.70 -19.49 13.05
CA ALA A 143 1.65 -18.68 12.29
C ALA A 143 1.05 -17.32 11.89
N ALA A 144 -0.24 -17.28 11.54
CA ALA A 144 -0.92 -16.03 11.18
C ALA A 144 -1.06 -15.07 12.35
N ARG A 145 -1.37 -15.58 13.55
CA ARG A 145 -1.57 -14.76 14.74
C ARG A 145 -0.30 -14.36 15.45
N GLY A 146 0.74 -15.20 15.42
CA GLY A 146 1.93 -15.00 16.24
C GLY A 146 3.12 -14.37 15.51
N VAL A 147 3.30 -14.63 14.23
CA VAL A 147 4.52 -14.26 13.50
C VAL A 147 4.25 -13.51 12.19
N ILE A 148 3.29 -13.98 11.38
CA ILE A 148 3.12 -13.43 10.03
C ILE A 148 2.29 -12.12 10.06
N GLY A 149 1.27 -12.04 10.92
CA GLY A 149 0.39 -10.87 10.98
C GLY A 149 1.08 -9.63 11.57
N PRO A 150 1.39 -9.62 12.89
CA PRO A 150 1.83 -8.39 13.53
C PRO A 150 3.23 -7.95 13.10
N VAL A 151 4.18 -8.88 12.99
CA VAL A 151 5.59 -8.54 12.73
C VAL A 151 5.85 -8.32 11.24
N PHE A 152 5.23 -9.12 10.40
CA PHE A 152 5.57 -9.21 9.00
C PHE A 152 4.81 -8.19 8.14
N VAL A 153 3.49 -8.09 8.33
CA VAL A 153 2.64 -7.14 7.58
C VAL A 153 2.92 -5.71 8.03
N HIS A 154 2.95 -5.48 9.34
CA HIS A 154 3.25 -4.17 9.93
C HIS A 154 4.63 -3.64 9.52
N GLY A 155 5.69 -4.47 9.61
CA GLY A 155 7.04 -4.05 9.24
C GLY A 155 7.19 -3.63 7.77
N ILE A 156 6.44 -4.24 6.83
CA ILE A 156 6.46 -3.83 5.42
C ILE A 156 5.62 -2.59 5.20
N ALA A 157 4.43 -2.53 5.79
CA ALA A 157 3.56 -1.38 5.68
C ALA A 157 4.28 -0.11 6.17
N GLN A 158 4.90 -0.16 7.33
CA GLN A 158 5.66 0.97 7.87
C GLN A 158 6.84 1.37 6.98
N ARG A 159 7.62 0.42 6.46
CA ARG A 159 8.73 0.73 5.54
C ARG A 159 8.24 1.35 4.24
N THR A 160 7.15 0.84 3.69
CA THR A 160 6.54 1.37 2.47
C THR A 160 6.04 2.79 2.73
N LEU A 161 5.27 2.98 3.79
CA LEU A 161 4.72 4.28 4.15
C LEU A 161 5.83 5.31 4.43
N ALA A 162 6.82 4.97 5.25
CA ALA A 162 7.95 5.86 5.53
C ALA A 162 8.80 6.16 4.28
N GLY A 163 8.93 5.22 3.36
CA GLY A 163 9.67 5.44 2.11
C GLY A 163 8.96 6.39 1.18
N LEU A 164 7.65 6.21 0.97
CA LEU A 164 6.83 7.11 0.16
C LEU A 164 6.67 8.50 0.81
N ALA A 165 6.55 8.56 2.14
CA ALA A 165 6.53 9.83 2.86
C ALA A 165 7.79 10.65 2.59
N ARG A 166 8.97 10.06 2.74
CA ARG A 166 10.24 10.74 2.42
C ARG A 166 10.32 11.19 0.96
N ALA A 167 9.78 10.41 0.02
CA ALA A 167 9.74 10.81 -1.38
C ALA A 167 8.80 12.00 -1.60
N ALA A 168 7.62 12.00 -1.00
CA ALA A 168 6.64 13.09 -1.10
C ALA A 168 7.18 14.39 -0.48
N GLU A 169 7.77 14.31 0.71
CA GLU A 169 8.34 15.46 1.40
C GLU A 169 9.48 16.11 0.58
N ARG A 170 10.38 15.29 -0.01
CA ARG A 170 11.42 15.82 -0.91
C ARG A 170 10.85 16.56 -2.12
N LEU A 171 9.85 16.01 -2.79
CA LEU A 171 9.21 16.66 -3.94
C LEU A 171 8.54 17.98 -3.56
N THR A 172 7.94 18.05 -2.38
CA THR A 172 7.34 19.27 -1.84
C THR A 172 8.39 20.34 -1.57
N ASP A 173 9.53 19.97 -0.95
CA ASP A 173 10.64 20.88 -0.66
C ASP A 173 11.31 21.42 -1.94
N GLU A 174 11.48 20.57 -2.95
CA GLU A 174 12.05 20.94 -4.25
C GLU A 174 11.13 21.91 -5.01
N GLY A 175 9.82 21.65 -5.02
CA GLY A 175 8.82 22.54 -5.60
C GLY A 175 8.84 23.92 -4.97
N SER A 176 8.88 24.01 -3.65
CA SER A 176 8.92 25.28 -2.91
C SER A 176 10.20 26.08 -3.19
N ARG A 177 11.34 25.43 -3.37
CA ARG A 177 12.61 26.10 -3.71
C ARG A 177 12.64 26.61 -5.15
N GLY A 178 12.00 25.88 -6.07
CA GLY A 178 11.89 26.30 -7.47
C GLY A 178 11.05 27.55 -7.66
N GLU A 179 9.98 27.72 -6.90
CA GLU A 179 9.13 28.91 -6.93
C GLU A 179 9.85 30.16 -6.40
N VAL A 180 10.62 30.02 -5.30
CA VAL A 180 11.40 31.14 -4.71
C VAL A 180 12.52 31.60 -5.64
N ALA A 181 13.10 30.73 -6.46
CA ALA A 181 14.18 31.07 -7.39
C ALA A 181 13.69 31.74 -8.68
N SER A 182 12.39 31.71 -8.96
CA SER A 182 11.78 32.24 -10.19
C SER A 182 11.02 33.55 -9.96
N GLY A 183 10.92 34.07 -8.76
CA GLY A 183 10.27 35.32 -8.36
C GLY A 183 11.30 36.38 -7.98
#